data_4ddeb0390451b488897af396502d3798
#
_entry.id   4ddeb0390451b488897af396502d3798
#
_cell.length_a   1.000
_cell.length_b   1.000
_cell.length_c   1.000
_cell.angle_alpha   90.00
_cell.angle_beta   90.00
_cell.angle_gamma   90.00
#
_symmetry.space_group_name_H-M   'P 1'
#
loop_
_entity.id
_entity.type
_entity.pdbx_description
1 polymer ?
#
loop_
_entity_poly.entity_id
_entity_poly.type
_entity_poly.pdbx_seq_one_letter_code
_entity_poly.pdbx_strand_id
1 'polypeptide(L)'
;ANVFKYLNSEKAKISNNFMHLQLMKLDKLEGNVDSLSNRIANVRTWSYVSNKINWVENQNYWIEKTKLLEDRLSDRLHEELTKTFIDKRASVLARGLKQDMDFKTEIMKDDRVVIDQQFIGNLKGLKFEMDLKVGALETDIKSLKKAARQTVGPELQKRIQSIIDTGLIDLKDDFKIYWNKFPIAKLTPGKDYLNPNILLIVDDILENNDKKKLSEFIEKWIKEKINFVLKSLIDLKNLKDNNSFINAMAYQLYENNGVIKRELVNEYLKKLGQDERKILRNLGVKFGRYHIFLFKLFKPESVSLRTLLWKNFNQKNFELTPPTFGLNFLDDKDKRNKKFMLLCGFENFDNYFVRIDILERLFVQIINSNPDKNREIKLIPEMLNLLGCSKESFKKLIKKMNYKILEKNNDIYFKYSPKKQIKKTFKKIDSSNSPFKVLKNLNLS
;
A
#
# COMPACT_ATOMS: atom_id res chain seq x y z
N ALA A 1 -38.09 -48.46 27.30
CA ALA A 1 -39.01 -48.60 28.43
C ALA A 1 -39.80 -47.33 28.77
N ASN A 2 -39.12 -46.13 28.87
CA ASN A 2 -39.82 -44.90 29.33
C ASN A 2 -40.80 -44.33 28.25
N VAL A 3 -40.48 -44.38 26.98
CA VAL A 3 -41.36 -43.94 25.87
C VAL A 3 -42.66 -44.79 25.87
N PHE A 4 -42.56 -46.10 26.05
CA PHE A 4 -43.69 -47.00 26.10
C PHE A 4 -44.64 -46.72 27.29
N LYS A 5 -44.10 -46.32 28.45
CA LYS A 5 -44.91 -45.92 29.62
C LYS A 5 -45.77 -44.67 29.33
N TYR A 6 -45.20 -43.69 28.57
CA TYR A 6 -45.93 -42.47 28.21
C TYR A 6 -47.04 -42.75 27.17
N LEU A 7 -46.76 -43.62 26.21
CA LEU A 7 -47.75 -43.97 25.17
C LEU A 7 -48.93 -44.81 25.71
N ASN A 8 -48.69 -45.57 26.83
CA ASN A 8 -49.72 -46.33 27.49
C ASN A 8 -50.38 -45.58 28.64
N SER A 9 -50.10 -44.32 28.88
CA SER A 9 -50.75 -43.48 29.89
C SER A 9 -52.05 -42.88 29.32
N GLU A 10 -52.95 -42.38 30.19
CA GLU A 10 -54.24 -41.77 29.78
C GLU A 10 -54.11 -40.69 28.72
N LYS A 11 -52.99 -39.96 28.68
CA LYS A 11 -52.71 -38.92 27.69
C LYS A 11 -52.18 -39.44 26.36
N ALA A 12 -51.74 -40.66 26.29
CA ALA A 12 -51.18 -41.34 25.12
C ALA A 12 -50.09 -40.52 24.32
N LYS A 13 -49.46 -39.51 24.95
CA LYS A 13 -48.45 -38.62 24.36
C LYS A 13 -47.30 -38.35 25.30
N ILE A 14 -46.13 -38.19 24.75
CA ILE A 14 -44.92 -37.80 25.46
C ILE A 14 -44.99 -36.31 25.75
N SER A 15 -44.81 -35.93 27.01
CA SER A 15 -44.86 -34.53 27.45
C SER A 15 -43.68 -33.72 26.94
N ASN A 16 -43.91 -32.42 26.71
CA ASN A 16 -42.87 -31.47 26.33
C ASN A 16 -41.69 -31.42 27.33
N ASN A 17 -41.95 -31.50 28.63
CA ASN A 17 -40.91 -31.51 29.67
C ASN A 17 -39.99 -32.72 29.55
N PHE A 18 -40.53 -33.89 29.23
CA PHE A 18 -39.73 -35.09 29.09
C PHE A 18 -38.86 -35.01 27.84
N MET A 19 -39.42 -34.58 26.70
CA MET A 19 -38.66 -34.36 25.47
C MET A 19 -37.51 -33.34 25.70
N HIS A 20 -37.81 -32.25 26.36
CA HIS A 20 -36.81 -31.21 26.68
C HIS A 20 -35.64 -31.76 27.51
N LEU A 21 -35.93 -32.50 28.59
CA LEU A 21 -34.90 -33.10 29.43
C LEU A 21 -34.05 -34.14 28.70
N GLN A 22 -34.63 -34.90 27.77
CA GLN A 22 -33.84 -35.86 26.99
C GLN A 22 -32.90 -35.15 25.97
N LEU A 23 -33.41 -34.16 25.26
CA LEU A 23 -32.59 -33.41 24.28
C LEU A 23 -31.54 -32.55 24.97
N MET A 24 -31.81 -31.94 26.11
CA MET A 24 -30.85 -31.19 26.90
C MET A 24 -29.62 -32.03 27.33
N LYS A 25 -29.81 -33.32 27.61
CA LYS A 25 -28.71 -34.24 27.93
C LYS A 25 -27.80 -34.49 26.72
N LEU A 26 -28.34 -34.38 25.50
CA LEU A 26 -27.64 -34.61 24.23
C LEU A 26 -27.07 -33.32 23.63
N ASP A 27 -27.56 -32.17 24.07
CA ASP A 27 -27.08 -30.84 23.58
C ASP A 27 -25.74 -30.45 24.24
N LYS A 28 -24.71 -31.26 23.97
CA LYS A 28 -23.33 -31.03 24.38
C LYS A 28 -22.42 -31.18 23.17
N LEU A 29 -21.74 -30.10 22.80
CA LEU A 29 -20.84 -30.05 21.64
C LEU A 29 -19.42 -30.52 21.97
N GLU A 30 -19.13 -30.74 23.23
CA GLU A 30 -17.80 -31.19 23.70
C GLU A 30 -17.69 -32.72 23.63
N GLY A 31 -16.50 -33.21 23.29
CA GLY A 31 -16.19 -34.63 23.29
C GLY A 31 -15.42 -35.11 22.08
N ASN A 32 -14.95 -36.37 22.13
CA ASN A 32 -14.26 -37.00 21.02
C ASN A 32 -15.25 -37.54 19.98
N VAL A 33 -14.72 -38.02 18.85
CA VAL A 33 -15.48 -38.56 17.70
C VAL A 33 -16.52 -39.59 18.14
N ASP A 34 -16.15 -40.53 19.01
CA ASP A 34 -17.05 -41.60 19.47
C ASP A 34 -18.21 -41.06 20.31
N SER A 35 -17.94 -40.09 21.20
CA SER A 35 -18.97 -39.51 22.04
C SER A 35 -19.94 -38.63 21.25
N LEU A 36 -19.46 -37.91 20.24
CA LEU A 36 -20.30 -37.11 19.32
C LEU A 36 -21.15 -38.04 18.44
N SER A 37 -20.55 -39.09 17.89
CA SER A 37 -21.25 -40.09 17.07
C SER A 37 -22.38 -40.78 17.86
N ASN A 38 -22.13 -41.16 19.10
CA ASN A 38 -23.16 -41.72 19.98
C ASN A 38 -24.29 -40.75 20.32
N ARG A 39 -23.98 -39.44 20.49
CA ARG A 39 -25.01 -38.41 20.70
C ARG A 39 -25.88 -38.23 19.47
N ILE A 40 -25.28 -38.18 18.28
CA ILE A 40 -26.01 -38.09 17.00
C ILE A 40 -26.95 -39.29 16.86
N ALA A 41 -26.51 -40.51 17.12
CA ALA A 41 -27.34 -41.69 17.07
C ALA A 41 -28.55 -41.61 18.04
N ASN A 42 -28.33 -41.07 19.24
CA ASN A 42 -29.39 -40.84 20.20
C ASN A 42 -30.37 -39.72 19.76
N VAL A 43 -29.86 -38.62 19.17
CA VAL A 43 -30.68 -37.55 18.64
C VAL A 43 -31.57 -38.06 17.48
N ARG A 44 -31.03 -38.91 16.60
CA ARG A 44 -31.80 -39.58 15.53
C ARG A 44 -32.93 -40.42 16.06
N THR A 45 -32.70 -41.10 17.20
CA THR A 45 -33.79 -41.85 17.88
C THR A 45 -34.93 -40.93 18.32
N TRP A 46 -34.59 -39.76 18.88
CA TRP A 46 -35.59 -38.74 19.27
C TRP A 46 -36.22 -38.04 18.05
N SER A 47 -35.47 -37.83 16.97
CA SER A 47 -36.01 -37.36 15.70
C SER A 47 -37.07 -38.34 15.15
N TYR A 48 -36.76 -39.64 15.19
CA TYR A 48 -37.71 -40.66 14.81
C TYR A 48 -39.01 -40.62 15.68
N VAL A 49 -38.85 -40.49 17.00
CA VAL A 49 -40.03 -40.37 17.92
C VAL A 49 -40.84 -39.13 17.62
N SER A 50 -40.19 -38.00 17.32
CA SER A 50 -40.87 -36.74 16.97
C SER A 50 -41.63 -36.80 15.67
N ASN A 51 -41.16 -37.58 14.70
CA ASN A 51 -41.82 -37.76 13.41
C ASN A 51 -43.03 -38.71 13.45
N LYS A 52 -43.23 -39.45 14.55
CA LYS A 52 -44.40 -40.34 14.69
C LYS A 52 -45.63 -39.52 15.05
N ILE A 53 -46.70 -39.72 14.27
CA ILE A 53 -47.98 -39.03 14.42
C ILE A 53 -48.56 -39.33 15.81
N ASN A 54 -48.96 -38.30 16.54
CA ASN A 54 -49.59 -38.35 17.86
C ASN A 54 -48.75 -38.93 19.00
N TRP A 55 -47.40 -39.07 18.82
CA TRP A 55 -46.55 -39.57 19.91
C TRP A 55 -46.05 -38.46 20.84
N VAL A 56 -45.91 -37.23 20.38
CA VAL A 56 -45.42 -36.08 21.14
C VAL A 56 -46.45 -34.95 21.19
N GLU A 57 -46.39 -34.15 22.25
CA GLU A 57 -47.05 -32.86 22.28
C GLU A 57 -46.35 -31.92 21.33
N ASN A 58 -46.81 -30.98 20.65
CA ASN A 58 -46.15 -30.03 19.77
C ASN A 58 -45.15 -30.64 18.74
N GLN A 59 -45.65 -31.57 17.96
CA GLN A 59 -44.87 -32.38 17.01
C GLN A 59 -43.92 -31.55 16.13
N ASN A 60 -44.41 -30.50 15.48
CA ASN A 60 -43.60 -29.66 14.57
C ASN A 60 -42.41 -29.00 15.26
N TYR A 61 -42.61 -28.53 16.49
CA TYR A 61 -41.56 -27.93 17.30
C TYR A 61 -40.42 -28.94 17.59
N TRP A 62 -40.77 -30.17 17.94
CA TRP A 62 -39.77 -31.18 18.26
C TRP A 62 -39.06 -31.74 17.03
N ILE A 63 -39.72 -31.79 15.86
CA ILE A 63 -39.09 -32.13 14.59
C ILE A 63 -38.02 -31.11 14.24
N GLU A 64 -38.34 -29.83 14.30
CA GLU A 64 -37.37 -28.75 14.04
C GLU A 64 -36.21 -28.76 15.07
N LYS A 65 -36.54 -28.90 16.34
CA LYS A 65 -35.56 -28.88 17.41
C LYS A 65 -34.58 -30.04 17.34
N THR A 66 -35.06 -31.27 17.03
CA THR A 66 -34.19 -32.44 16.86
C THR A 66 -33.31 -32.30 15.61
N LYS A 67 -33.83 -31.76 14.51
CA LYS A 67 -33.07 -31.49 13.30
C LYS A 67 -31.94 -30.50 13.54
N LEU A 68 -32.22 -29.33 14.13
CA LEU A 68 -31.22 -28.34 14.47
C LEU A 68 -30.12 -28.89 15.36
N LEU A 69 -30.47 -29.76 16.34
CA LEU A 69 -29.48 -30.37 17.21
C LEU A 69 -28.63 -31.39 16.49
N GLU A 70 -29.21 -32.18 15.58
CA GLU A 70 -28.51 -33.13 14.74
C GLU A 70 -27.51 -32.42 13.82
N ASP A 71 -27.93 -31.34 13.14
CA ASP A 71 -27.08 -30.55 12.27
C ASP A 71 -25.86 -29.98 13.03
N ARG A 72 -26.08 -29.37 14.20
CA ARG A 72 -25.01 -28.83 15.07
C ARG A 72 -24.02 -29.91 15.54
N LEU A 73 -24.50 -31.07 15.92
CA LEU A 73 -23.64 -32.18 16.33
C LEU A 73 -22.91 -32.80 15.13
N SER A 74 -23.53 -32.85 13.95
CA SER A 74 -22.88 -33.33 12.73
C SER A 74 -21.76 -32.42 12.28
N ASP A 75 -21.98 -31.09 12.30
CA ASP A 75 -20.96 -30.12 11.98
C ASP A 75 -19.75 -30.26 12.94
N ARG A 76 -20.05 -30.40 14.24
CA ARG A 76 -19.00 -30.59 15.25
C ARG A 76 -18.27 -31.94 15.10
N LEU A 77 -18.96 -33.00 14.76
CA LEU A 77 -18.36 -34.30 14.46
C LEU A 77 -17.43 -34.19 13.24
N HIS A 78 -17.87 -33.48 12.19
CA HIS A 78 -17.06 -33.27 11.00
C HIS A 78 -15.77 -32.49 11.32
N GLU A 79 -15.84 -31.45 12.16
CA GLU A 79 -14.67 -30.74 12.63
C GLU A 79 -13.71 -31.66 13.42
N GLU A 80 -14.21 -32.48 14.34
CA GLU A 80 -13.39 -33.39 15.14
C GLU A 80 -12.80 -34.54 14.32
N LEU A 81 -13.54 -35.11 13.38
CA LEU A 81 -13.01 -36.05 12.40
C LEU A 81 -11.88 -35.45 11.59
N THR A 82 -12.06 -34.23 11.08
CA THR A 82 -11.06 -33.52 10.32
C THR A 82 -9.78 -33.33 11.15
N LYS A 83 -9.89 -32.90 12.42
CA LYS A 83 -8.75 -32.78 13.33
C LYS A 83 -8.05 -34.13 13.56
N THR A 84 -8.81 -35.18 13.86
CA THR A 84 -8.27 -36.53 14.16
C THR A 84 -7.55 -37.14 12.95
N PHE A 85 -8.08 -36.92 11.73
CA PHE A 85 -7.41 -37.40 10.51
C PHE A 85 -6.08 -36.66 10.26
N ILE A 86 -6.04 -35.34 10.47
CA ILE A 86 -4.84 -34.52 10.28
C ILE A 86 -3.81 -34.83 11.32
N ASP A 87 -4.18 -34.95 12.60
CA ASP A 87 -3.28 -35.31 13.69
C ASP A 87 -2.64 -36.69 13.45
N LYS A 88 -3.40 -37.67 13.00
CA LYS A 88 -2.83 -39.02 12.68
C LYS A 88 -1.83 -38.96 11.52
N ARG A 89 -2.11 -38.17 10.47
CA ARG A 89 -1.16 -38.01 9.37
C ARG A 89 0.14 -37.34 9.82
N ALA A 90 0.04 -36.22 10.51
CA ALA A 90 1.20 -35.49 11.03
C ALA A 90 2.01 -36.34 12.00
N SER A 91 1.33 -37.04 12.89
CA SER A 91 1.99 -37.94 13.89
C SER A 91 2.66 -39.15 13.27
N VAL A 92 2.07 -39.78 12.24
CA VAL A 92 2.68 -40.92 11.54
C VAL A 92 3.92 -40.47 10.78
N LEU A 93 3.85 -39.36 10.03
CA LEU A 93 4.99 -38.79 9.34
C LEU A 93 6.09 -38.34 10.31
N ALA A 94 5.71 -37.68 11.41
CA ALA A 94 6.67 -37.21 12.41
C ALA A 94 7.37 -38.37 13.13
N ARG A 95 6.67 -39.50 13.40
CA ARG A 95 7.28 -40.74 13.97
C ARG A 95 8.25 -41.38 13.00
N GLY A 96 7.86 -41.53 11.73
CA GLY A 96 8.73 -42.05 10.69
C GLY A 96 10.00 -41.22 10.50
N LEU A 97 9.87 -39.91 10.53
CA LEU A 97 11.01 -38.96 10.47
C LEU A 97 11.94 -39.06 11.69
N LYS A 98 11.43 -39.41 12.88
CA LYS A 98 12.22 -39.64 14.07
C LYS A 98 12.96 -40.97 14.04
N GLN A 99 12.54 -41.91 13.17
CA GLN A 99 13.13 -43.23 12.99
C GLN A 99 14.10 -43.33 11.81
N ASP A 100 14.58 -42.18 11.29
CA ASP A 100 15.48 -42.09 10.14
C ASP A 100 15.01 -42.86 8.89
N MET A 101 13.69 -42.99 8.71
CA MET A 101 13.14 -43.50 7.46
C MET A 101 13.32 -42.50 6.33
N ASP A 102 13.89 -42.95 5.22
CA ASP A 102 14.03 -42.16 4.01
C ASP A 102 12.66 -41.92 3.33
N PHE A 103 12.03 -40.80 3.65
CA PHE A 103 10.79 -40.39 2.99
C PHE A 103 11.11 -39.68 1.68
N LYS A 104 10.48 -40.13 0.59
CA LYS A 104 10.52 -39.41 -0.68
C LYS A 104 9.68 -38.15 -0.60
N THR A 105 10.36 -37.01 -0.59
CA THR A 105 9.71 -35.72 -0.67
C THR A 105 9.78 -35.22 -2.12
N GLU A 106 8.64 -34.86 -2.71
CA GLU A 106 8.54 -34.41 -4.09
C GLU A 106 7.78 -33.10 -4.16
N ILE A 107 8.18 -32.22 -5.10
CA ILE A 107 7.45 -30.99 -5.43
C ILE A 107 6.79 -31.24 -6.78
N MET A 108 5.46 -31.16 -6.77
CA MET A 108 4.67 -31.34 -8.00
C MET A 108 4.71 -30.11 -8.88
N LYS A 109 4.32 -30.23 -10.17
CA LYS A 109 4.30 -29.12 -11.15
C LYS A 109 3.40 -27.96 -10.76
N ASP A 110 2.46 -28.17 -9.87
CA ASP A 110 1.51 -27.18 -9.34
C ASP A 110 1.95 -26.59 -7.98
N ASP A 111 3.24 -26.70 -7.66
CA ASP A 111 3.85 -26.18 -6.42
C ASP A 111 3.38 -26.88 -5.13
N ARG A 112 2.67 -28.02 -5.24
CA ARG A 112 2.33 -28.85 -4.09
C ARG A 112 3.53 -29.65 -3.60
N VAL A 113 3.78 -29.56 -2.30
CA VAL A 113 4.82 -30.35 -1.62
C VAL A 113 4.17 -31.60 -1.01
N VAL A 114 4.70 -32.75 -1.39
CA VAL A 114 4.21 -34.06 -0.99
C VAL A 114 5.34 -34.84 -0.33
N ILE A 115 5.09 -35.46 0.83
CA ILE A 115 6.01 -36.39 1.48
C ILE A 115 5.30 -37.75 1.51
N ASP A 116 5.93 -38.78 0.91
CA ASP A 116 5.42 -40.14 0.83
C ASP A 116 3.95 -40.19 0.36
N GLN A 117 3.68 -39.50 -0.80
CA GLN A 117 2.37 -39.36 -1.42
C GLN A 117 1.33 -38.54 -0.57
N GLN A 118 1.73 -38.02 0.57
CA GLN A 118 0.85 -37.19 1.41
C GLN A 118 1.11 -35.71 1.19
N PHE A 119 0.05 -34.98 0.87
CA PHE A 119 0.11 -33.52 0.68
C PHE A 119 0.39 -32.84 2.03
N ILE A 120 1.40 -31.96 2.06
CA ILE A 120 1.82 -31.23 3.28
C ILE A 120 1.59 -29.75 3.17
N GLY A 121 1.65 -29.19 1.97
CA GLY A 121 1.48 -27.77 1.76
C GLY A 121 1.85 -27.32 0.36
N ASN A 122 1.75 -26.00 0.14
CA ASN A 122 2.02 -25.37 -1.13
C ASN A 122 3.23 -24.44 -1.05
N LEU A 123 4.05 -24.44 -2.10
CA LEU A 123 5.15 -23.51 -2.27
C LEU A 123 4.68 -22.27 -3.04
N LYS A 124 4.39 -21.18 -2.35
CA LYS A 124 3.95 -19.92 -2.94
C LYS A 124 5.12 -18.95 -3.11
N GLY A 125 5.65 -18.87 -4.32
CA GLY A 125 6.85 -18.07 -4.59
C GLY A 125 8.05 -18.58 -3.79
N LEU A 126 8.53 -17.78 -2.80
CA LEU A 126 9.62 -18.12 -1.89
C LEU A 126 9.15 -18.48 -0.47
N LYS A 127 7.86 -18.76 -0.28
CA LYS A 127 7.27 -19.10 1.00
C LYS A 127 6.59 -20.45 0.93
N PHE A 128 6.92 -21.35 1.86
CA PHE A 128 6.25 -22.62 2.03
C PHE A 128 5.10 -22.49 3.03
N GLU A 129 3.88 -22.67 2.57
CA GLU A 129 2.69 -22.69 3.42
C GLU A 129 2.26 -24.13 3.68
N MET A 130 2.45 -24.57 4.94
CA MET A 130 1.99 -25.88 5.37
C MET A 130 0.47 -25.86 5.51
N ASP A 131 -0.21 -26.87 4.94
CA ASP A 131 -1.66 -27.08 5.10
C ASP A 131 -1.95 -27.97 6.31
N LEU A 132 -1.39 -27.59 7.47
CA LEU A 132 -1.66 -28.22 8.75
C LEU A 132 -2.73 -27.40 9.46
N LYS A 133 -3.97 -27.91 9.46
CA LYS A 133 -5.07 -27.30 10.22
C LYS A 133 -4.85 -27.51 11.72
N VAL A 134 -5.38 -26.60 12.50
CA VAL A 134 -5.32 -26.49 13.97
C VAL A 134 -5.45 -27.86 14.67
N GLY A 135 -4.43 -28.31 15.40
CA GLY A 135 -4.46 -29.54 16.17
C GLY A 135 -3.16 -30.36 16.21
N ALA A 136 -2.22 -30.09 15.27
CA ALA A 136 -0.93 -30.79 15.28
C ALA A 136 -0.04 -30.30 16.44
N LEU A 137 0.62 -31.21 17.14
CA LEU A 137 1.59 -30.86 18.18
C LEU A 137 2.74 -30.04 17.59
N GLU A 138 3.19 -29.01 18.30
CA GLU A 138 4.29 -28.13 17.82
C GLU A 138 5.57 -28.92 17.50
N THR A 139 5.79 -30.02 18.21
CA THR A 139 6.91 -30.93 17.97
C THR A 139 6.83 -31.63 16.62
N ASP A 140 5.62 -31.99 16.18
CA ASP A 140 5.38 -32.69 14.92
C ASP A 140 5.49 -31.70 13.73
N ILE A 141 5.03 -30.48 13.94
CA ILE A 141 5.21 -29.37 12.96
C ILE A 141 6.71 -29.09 12.74
N LYS A 142 7.51 -29.06 13.80
CA LYS A 142 8.97 -28.88 13.72
C LYS A 142 9.65 -30.00 12.94
N SER A 143 9.24 -31.25 13.17
CA SER A 143 9.79 -32.41 12.47
C SER A 143 9.45 -32.41 10.98
N LEU A 144 8.20 -32.08 10.63
CA LEU A 144 7.75 -31.94 9.23
C LEU A 144 8.44 -30.77 8.53
N LYS A 145 8.64 -29.63 9.20
CA LYS A 145 9.43 -28.52 8.66
C LYS A 145 10.87 -28.91 8.41
N LYS A 146 11.47 -29.74 9.27
CA LYS A 146 12.84 -30.26 9.09
C LYS A 146 12.94 -31.16 7.87
N ALA A 147 11.97 -32.07 7.67
CA ALA A 147 11.92 -32.92 6.47
C ALA A 147 11.67 -32.10 5.20
N ALA A 148 10.73 -31.17 5.21
CA ALA A 148 10.47 -30.29 4.08
C ALA A 148 11.71 -29.45 3.71
N ARG A 149 12.58 -29.11 4.65
CA ARG A 149 13.84 -28.40 4.39
C ARG A 149 14.73 -29.10 3.36
N GLN A 150 14.83 -30.41 3.42
CA GLN A 150 15.72 -31.17 2.54
C GLN A 150 15.31 -31.06 1.06
N THR A 151 14.01 -30.91 0.78
CA THR A 151 13.50 -30.86 -0.60
C THR A 151 13.11 -29.44 -1.03
N VAL A 152 12.46 -28.69 -0.15
CA VAL A 152 12.03 -27.31 -0.43
C VAL A 152 13.23 -26.36 -0.48
N GLY A 153 14.27 -26.60 0.34
CA GLY A 153 15.48 -25.78 0.37
C GLY A 153 16.16 -25.67 -1.00
N PRO A 154 16.56 -26.77 -1.63
CA PRO A 154 17.18 -26.75 -2.97
C PRO A 154 16.29 -26.10 -4.05
N GLU A 155 14.96 -26.30 -3.99
CA GLU A 155 14.05 -25.68 -4.93
C GLU A 155 13.96 -24.14 -4.72
N LEU A 156 13.90 -23.69 -3.46
CA LEU A 156 13.95 -22.26 -3.17
C LEU A 156 15.27 -21.62 -3.64
N GLN A 157 16.40 -22.32 -3.50
CA GLN A 157 17.68 -21.84 -4.02
C GLN A 157 17.66 -21.72 -5.55
N LYS A 158 17.11 -22.70 -6.28
CA LYS A 158 16.92 -22.62 -7.73
C LYS A 158 16.03 -21.43 -8.13
N ARG A 159 14.94 -21.19 -7.39
CA ARG A 159 14.06 -20.05 -7.62
C ARG A 159 14.76 -18.71 -7.40
N ILE A 160 15.54 -18.59 -6.31
CA ILE A 160 16.36 -17.40 -6.05
C ILE A 160 17.36 -17.16 -7.17
N GLN A 161 18.06 -18.22 -7.61
CA GLN A 161 18.99 -18.10 -8.74
C GLN A 161 18.27 -17.65 -10.01
N SER A 162 17.10 -18.23 -10.31
CA SER A 162 16.27 -17.80 -11.44
C SER A 162 15.82 -16.34 -11.34
N ILE A 163 15.48 -15.85 -10.13
CA ILE A 163 15.15 -14.44 -9.91
C ILE A 163 16.34 -13.54 -10.21
N ILE A 164 17.54 -13.93 -9.75
CA ILE A 164 18.77 -13.16 -9.94
C ILE A 164 19.16 -13.13 -11.41
N ASP A 165 19.07 -14.28 -12.10
CA ASP A 165 19.50 -14.42 -13.50
C ASP A 165 18.54 -13.71 -14.47
N THR A 166 17.23 -13.81 -14.23
CA THR A 166 16.21 -13.22 -15.13
C THR A 166 15.94 -11.76 -14.84
N GLY A 167 16.05 -11.34 -13.58
CA GLY A 167 15.71 -9.98 -13.14
C GLY A 167 14.21 -9.64 -13.29
N LEU A 168 13.35 -10.62 -13.59
CA LEU A 168 11.92 -10.43 -13.86
C LEU A 168 11.13 -10.25 -12.57
N ILE A 169 11.34 -9.11 -11.93
CA ILE A 169 10.59 -8.69 -10.74
C ILE A 169 9.88 -7.36 -10.97
N ASP A 170 8.76 -7.15 -10.30
CA ASP A 170 7.94 -5.95 -10.46
C ASP A 170 7.54 -5.35 -9.10
N LEU A 171 7.54 -4.01 -9.03
CA LEU A 171 7.13 -3.24 -7.85
C LEU A 171 5.71 -2.74 -8.05
N LYS A 172 4.79 -3.13 -7.17
CA LYS A 172 3.37 -2.73 -7.22
C LYS A 172 3.03 -1.65 -6.18
N ASP A 173 1.84 -1.08 -6.33
CA ASP A 173 1.34 0.02 -5.50
C ASP A 173 1.14 -0.34 -4.01
N ASP A 174 1.12 -1.63 -3.68
CA ASP A 174 1.06 -2.15 -2.30
C ASP A 174 2.43 -2.20 -1.60
N PHE A 175 3.45 -1.56 -2.18
CA PHE A 175 4.84 -1.51 -1.70
C PHE A 175 5.55 -2.86 -1.70
N LYS A 176 5.00 -3.88 -2.37
CA LYS A 176 5.62 -5.19 -2.47
C LYS A 176 6.27 -5.39 -3.83
N ILE A 177 7.37 -6.14 -3.80
CA ILE A 177 8.08 -6.59 -4.99
C ILE A 177 7.62 -8.01 -5.26
N TYR A 178 7.19 -8.24 -6.48
CA TYR A 178 6.62 -9.51 -6.94
C TYR A 178 7.56 -10.20 -7.91
N TRP A 179 7.65 -11.51 -7.75
CA TRP A 179 8.17 -12.43 -8.76
C TRP A 179 7.01 -13.30 -9.24
N ASN A 180 6.73 -13.25 -10.55
CA ASN A 180 5.51 -13.79 -11.12
C ASN A 180 4.25 -13.22 -10.41
N LYS A 181 3.51 -14.03 -9.67
CA LYS A 181 2.29 -13.62 -8.94
C LYS A 181 2.51 -13.49 -7.42
N PHE A 182 3.69 -13.84 -6.93
CA PHE A 182 3.96 -13.96 -5.50
C PHE A 182 4.84 -12.82 -4.99
N PRO A 183 4.51 -12.23 -3.83
CA PRO A 183 5.35 -11.23 -3.19
C PRO A 183 6.61 -11.88 -2.61
N ILE A 184 7.79 -11.33 -2.95
CA ILE A 184 9.10 -11.80 -2.46
C ILE A 184 9.74 -10.83 -1.49
N ALA A 185 9.36 -9.55 -1.55
CA ALA A 185 9.86 -8.53 -0.64
C ALA A 185 8.84 -7.40 -0.47
N LYS A 186 9.02 -6.58 0.55
CA LYS A 186 8.24 -5.37 0.83
C LYS A 186 9.18 -4.21 1.08
N LEU A 187 8.85 -3.04 0.52
CA LEU A 187 9.54 -1.80 0.84
C LEU A 187 9.10 -1.31 2.22
N THR A 188 10.06 -0.85 3.00
CA THR A 188 9.86 -0.21 4.30
C THR A 188 10.57 1.13 4.33
N PRO A 189 10.20 2.07 5.22
CA PRO A 189 10.86 3.35 5.32
C PRO A 189 12.36 3.20 5.57
N GLY A 190 13.16 3.95 4.81
CA GLY A 190 14.59 4.00 4.95
C GLY A 190 15.08 5.35 5.52
N LYS A 191 16.32 5.75 5.20
CA LYS A 191 16.91 7.03 5.64
C LYS A 191 16.21 8.23 5.03
N ASP A 192 15.86 8.14 3.77
CA ASP A 192 15.08 9.12 3.03
C ASP A 192 14.08 8.39 2.09
N TYR A 193 13.21 9.13 1.42
CA TYR A 193 12.19 8.52 0.58
C TYR A 193 12.74 7.85 -0.69
N LEU A 194 13.95 8.22 -1.15
CA LEU A 194 14.63 7.62 -2.30
C LEU A 194 15.51 6.41 -1.94
N ASN A 195 15.72 6.16 -0.64
CA ASN A 195 16.50 5.04 -0.14
C ASN A 195 15.63 4.18 0.79
N PRO A 196 14.61 3.48 0.28
CA PRO A 196 13.78 2.59 1.08
C PRO A 196 14.60 1.38 1.56
N ASN A 197 14.24 0.85 2.72
CA ASN A 197 14.73 -0.44 3.19
C ASN A 197 13.90 -1.56 2.59
N ILE A 198 14.44 -2.77 2.54
CA ILE A 198 13.79 -3.96 2.00
C ILE A 198 13.58 -4.96 3.11
N LEU A 199 12.35 -5.46 3.24
CA LEU A 199 11.99 -6.58 4.10
C LEU A 199 11.64 -7.77 3.20
N LEU A 200 12.42 -8.85 3.28
CA LEU A 200 12.17 -10.06 2.53
C LEU A 200 10.90 -10.77 3.03
N ILE A 201 10.12 -11.31 2.10
CA ILE A 201 8.94 -12.16 2.36
C ILE A 201 9.30 -13.57 1.90
N VAL A 202 10.11 -14.23 2.68
CA VAL A 202 10.67 -15.56 2.39
C VAL A 202 10.45 -16.50 3.55
N ASP A 203 10.60 -17.79 3.32
CA ASP A 203 10.49 -18.80 4.35
C ASP A 203 11.74 -18.84 5.26
N ASP A 204 11.53 -19.28 6.52
CA ASP A 204 12.62 -19.51 7.46
C ASP A 204 13.51 -20.69 7.07
N ILE A 205 13.03 -21.56 6.20
CA ILE A 205 13.76 -22.70 5.63
C ILE A 205 15.01 -22.23 4.86
N LEU A 206 14.95 -21.04 4.23
CA LEU A 206 16.08 -20.50 3.49
C LEU A 206 17.27 -20.19 4.37
N GLU A 207 18.44 -20.54 3.87
CA GLU A 207 19.71 -20.23 4.51
C GLU A 207 19.98 -18.72 4.53
N ASN A 208 20.71 -18.26 5.54
CA ASN A 208 21.04 -16.83 5.68
C ASN A 208 21.85 -16.30 4.49
N ASN A 209 22.68 -17.14 3.87
CA ASN A 209 23.47 -16.77 2.71
C ASN A 209 22.59 -16.46 1.49
N ASP A 210 21.56 -17.28 1.24
CA ASP A 210 20.64 -17.09 0.13
C ASP A 210 19.72 -15.89 0.36
N LYS A 211 19.27 -15.70 1.61
CA LYS A 211 18.52 -14.48 2.01
C LYS A 211 19.35 -13.23 1.74
N LYS A 212 20.65 -13.26 2.07
CA LYS A 212 21.56 -12.15 1.85
C LYS A 212 21.76 -11.86 0.37
N LYS A 213 22.04 -12.89 -0.46
CA LYS A 213 22.15 -12.73 -1.92
C LYS A 213 20.89 -12.11 -2.54
N LEU A 214 19.71 -12.60 -2.14
CA LEU A 214 18.44 -12.06 -2.63
C LEU A 214 18.22 -10.62 -2.19
N SER A 215 18.55 -10.27 -0.93
CA SER A 215 18.43 -8.89 -0.43
C SER A 215 19.33 -7.93 -1.20
N GLU A 216 20.61 -8.29 -1.39
CA GLU A 216 21.57 -7.51 -2.14
C GLU A 216 21.14 -7.30 -3.60
N PHE A 217 20.60 -8.35 -4.23
CA PHE A 217 20.06 -8.27 -5.58
C PHE A 217 18.86 -7.31 -5.66
N ILE A 218 17.89 -7.44 -4.76
CA ILE A 218 16.69 -6.57 -4.75
C ILE A 218 17.07 -5.11 -4.42
N GLU A 219 18.00 -4.90 -3.49
CA GLU A 219 18.53 -3.56 -3.16
C GLU A 219 19.18 -2.90 -4.37
N LYS A 220 19.99 -3.65 -5.10
CA LYS A 220 20.60 -3.18 -6.35
C LYS A 220 19.54 -2.86 -7.39
N TRP A 221 18.59 -3.76 -7.61
CA TRP A 221 17.53 -3.60 -8.58
C TRP A 221 16.66 -2.36 -8.31
N ILE A 222 16.21 -2.15 -7.07
CA ILE A 222 15.40 -0.96 -6.74
C ILE A 222 16.21 0.33 -6.90
N LYS A 223 17.49 0.32 -6.56
CA LYS A 223 18.41 1.43 -6.73
C LYS A 223 18.61 1.78 -8.21
N GLU A 224 18.80 0.78 -9.05
CA GLU A 224 18.90 0.93 -10.51
C GLU A 224 17.59 1.48 -11.10
N LYS A 225 16.44 0.96 -10.69
CA LYS A 225 15.11 1.46 -11.10
C LYS A 225 14.91 2.93 -10.71
N ILE A 226 15.26 3.30 -9.48
CA ILE A 226 15.20 4.70 -9.00
C ILE A 226 16.15 5.58 -9.81
N ASN A 227 17.40 5.15 -10.01
CA ASN A 227 18.39 5.90 -10.77
C ASN A 227 17.98 6.08 -12.25
N PHE A 228 17.33 5.10 -12.85
CA PHE A 228 16.87 5.17 -14.22
C PHE A 228 15.65 6.10 -14.36
N VAL A 229 14.59 5.86 -13.58
CA VAL A 229 13.33 6.60 -13.68
C VAL A 229 13.47 8.05 -13.18
N LEU A 230 14.22 8.24 -12.10
CA LEU A 230 14.42 9.56 -11.47
C LEU A 230 15.80 10.17 -11.77
N LYS A 231 16.42 9.76 -12.88
CA LYS A 231 17.77 10.16 -13.26
C LYS A 231 18.02 11.66 -13.09
N SER A 232 17.12 12.52 -13.60
CA SER A 232 17.30 13.97 -13.51
C SER A 232 17.34 14.51 -12.08
N LEU A 233 16.69 13.85 -11.13
CA LEU A 233 16.74 14.22 -9.71
C LEU A 233 18.03 13.73 -9.04
N ILE A 234 18.48 12.52 -9.40
CA ILE A 234 19.74 11.96 -8.90
C ILE A 234 20.95 12.70 -9.46
N ASP A 235 20.91 13.10 -10.74
CA ASP A 235 21.96 13.90 -11.37
C ASP A 235 22.15 15.24 -10.62
N LEU A 236 21.05 15.89 -10.17
CA LEU A 236 21.14 17.09 -9.32
C LEU A 236 21.77 16.82 -7.96
N LYS A 237 21.45 15.69 -7.33
CA LYS A 237 22.06 15.29 -6.05
C LYS A 237 23.56 15.11 -6.17
N ASN A 238 24.01 14.52 -7.27
CA ASN A 238 25.40 14.16 -7.50
C ASN A 238 26.21 15.30 -8.15
N LEU A 239 25.57 16.42 -8.47
CA LEU A 239 26.24 17.56 -9.09
C LEU A 239 27.28 18.13 -8.16
N LYS A 240 28.52 18.20 -8.64
CA LYS A 240 29.64 18.87 -8.00
C LYS A 240 30.23 19.84 -9.01
N ASP A 241 29.92 21.10 -8.87
CA ASP A 241 30.45 22.17 -9.69
C ASP A 241 31.36 23.08 -8.84
N ASN A 242 32.32 23.77 -9.48
CA ASN A 242 33.17 24.74 -8.79
C ASN A 242 32.38 25.96 -8.32
N ASN A 243 31.24 26.25 -8.94
CA ASN A 243 30.37 27.35 -8.56
C ASN A 243 29.43 26.94 -7.44
N SER A 244 29.59 27.53 -6.25
CA SER A 244 28.74 27.24 -5.08
C SER A 244 27.25 27.55 -5.28
N PHE A 245 26.93 28.51 -6.15
CA PHE A 245 25.51 28.88 -6.43
C PHE A 245 24.79 27.83 -7.29
N ILE A 246 25.52 27.17 -8.21
CA ILE A 246 24.96 26.04 -8.97
C ILE A 246 24.65 24.89 -8.04
N ASN A 247 25.59 24.53 -7.18
CA ASN A 247 25.42 23.46 -6.20
C ASN A 247 24.27 23.78 -5.22
N ALA A 248 24.19 25.03 -4.73
CA ALA A 248 23.09 25.45 -3.86
C ALA A 248 21.72 25.35 -4.55
N MET A 249 21.64 25.74 -5.82
CA MET A 249 20.40 25.64 -6.59
C MET A 249 20.02 24.20 -6.87
N ALA A 250 20.98 23.35 -7.23
CA ALA A 250 20.77 21.92 -7.43
C ALA A 250 20.31 21.23 -6.14
N TYR A 251 20.94 21.56 -5.01
CA TYR A 251 20.55 21.05 -3.71
C TYR A 251 19.14 21.49 -3.32
N GLN A 252 18.79 22.77 -3.49
CA GLN A 252 17.44 23.27 -3.22
C GLN A 252 16.37 22.58 -4.07
N LEU A 253 16.66 22.33 -5.35
CA LEU A 253 15.75 21.58 -6.22
C LEU A 253 15.62 20.12 -5.77
N TYR A 254 16.71 19.48 -5.38
CA TYR A 254 16.70 18.10 -4.87
C TYR A 254 15.85 17.98 -3.60
N GLU A 255 16.09 18.83 -2.59
CA GLU A 255 15.36 18.85 -1.32
C GLU A 255 13.86 19.10 -1.51
N ASN A 256 13.49 19.91 -2.51
CA ASN A 256 12.09 20.19 -2.87
C ASN A 256 11.54 19.23 -3.93
N ASN A 257 12.11 18.02 -4.05
CA ASN A 257 11.63 16.98 -4.97
C ASN A 257 11.56 17.44 -6.44
N GLY A 258 12.49 18.28 -6.88
CA GLY A 258 12.60 18.75 -8.25
C GLY A 258 11.64 19.86 -8.65
N VAL A 259 10.94 20.49 -7.69
CA VAL A 259 10.02 21.61 -7.95
C VAL A 259 10.18 22.67 -6.86
N ILE A 260 10.47 23.91 -7.24
CA ILE A 260 10.58 25.03 -6.29
C ILE A 260 9.93 26.29 -6.83
N LYS A 261 9.31 27.08 -5.96
CA LYS A 261 8.79 28.40 -6.33
C LYS A 261 9.96 29.34 -6.60
N ARG A 262 9.91 30.02 -7.74
CA ARG A 262 10.97 30.93 -8.16
C ARG A 262 11.25 32.04 -7.13
N GLU A 263 10.24 32.49 -6.41
CA GLU A 263 10.35 33.52 -5.38
C GLU A 263 11.34 33.11 -4.27
N LEU A 264 11.36 31.82 -3.90
CA LEU A 264 12.21 31.32 -2.84
C LEU A 264 13.70 31.29 -3.20
N VAL A 265 14.01 31.25 -4.49
CA VAL A 265 15.39 31.12 -5.01
C VAL A 265 15.84 32.34 -5.82
N ASN A 266 15.11 33.46 -5.79
CA ASN A 266 15.40 34.65 -6.57
C ASN A 266 16.81 35.20 -6.32
N GLU A 267 17.33 35.13 -5.10
CA GLU A 267 18.66 35.59 -4.77
C GLU A 267 19.76 34.76 -5.45
N TYR A 268 19.59 33.43 -5.46
CA TYR A 268 20.50 32.52 -6.18
C TYR A 268 20.41 32.75 -7.69
N LEU A 269 19.20 32.96 -8.23
CA LEU A 269 18.99 33.19 -9.67
C LEU A 269 19.65 34.47 -10.17
N LYS A 270 19.70 35.52 -9.37
CA LYS A 270 20.38 36.76 -9.74
C LYS A 270 21.91 36.60 -9.87
N LYS A 271 22.48 35.63 -9.13
CA LYS A 271 23.90 35.32 -9.12
C LYS A 271 24.30 34.28 -10.17
N LEU A 272 23.34 33.60 -10.80
CA LEU A 272 23.59 32.66 -11.88
C LEU A 272 23.63 33.37 -13.24
N GLY A 273 24.77 33.28 -13.92
CA GLY A 273 24.96 33.74 -15.29
C GLY A 273 24.29 32.87 -16.33
N GLN A 274 24.56 33.10 -17.61
CA GLN A 274 23.95 32.35 -18.71
C GLN A 274 24.53 30.91 -18.81
N ASP A 275 25.81 30.75 -18.58
CA ASP A 275 26.50 29.46 -18.67
C ASP A 275 26.08 28.53 -17.54
N GLU A 276 25.98 29.03 -16.32
CA GLU A 276 25.51 28.26 -15.17
C GLU A 276 24.06 27.80 -15.36
N ARG A 277 23.21 28.67 -15.91
CA ARG A 277 21.83 28.28 -16.26
C ARG A 277 21.80 27.25 -17.38
N LYS A 278 22.77 27.27 -18.32
CA LYS A 278 22.92 26.26 -19.36
C LYS A 278 23.27 24.90 -18.78
N ILE A 279 24.18 24.84 -17.81
CA ILE A 279 24.53 23.60 -17.09
C ILE A 279 23.27 23.00 -16.45
N LEU A 280 22.50 23.77 -15.69
CA LEU A 280 21.28 23.30 -15.05
C LEU A 280 20.19 22.88 -16.07
N ARG A 281 20.08 23.58 -17.21
CA ARG A 281 19.16 23.17 -18.31
C ARG A 281 19.56 21.83 -18.91
N ASN A 282 20.84 21.55 -19.06
CA ASN A 282 21.35 20.27 -19.57
C ASN A 282 20.98 19.11 -18.65
N LEU A 283 20.87 19.34 -17.34
CA LEU A 283 20.35 18.41 -16.35
C LEU A 283 18.81 18.28 -16.37
N GLY A 284 18.13 19.05 -17.21
CA GLY A 284 16.68 19.00 -17.39
C GLY A 284 15.90 20.02 -16.55
N VAL A 285 16.57 20.98 -15.90
CA VAL A 285 15.92 22.05 -15.16
C VAL A 285 15.28 23.04 -16.12
N LYS A 286 14.00 23.33 -15.92
CA LYS A 286 13.26 24.40 -16.59
C LYS A 286 13.07 25.59 -15.67
N PHE A 287 13.47 26.77 -16.16
CA PHE A 287 13.30 28.04 -15.46
C PHE A 287 11.98 28.69 -15.93
N GLY A 288 10.91 28.45 -15.21
CA GLY A 288 9.64 29.08 -15.46
C GLY A 288 9.50 30.45 -14.79
N ARG A 289 8.35 31.10 -14.95
CA ARG A 289 8.03 32.38 -14.32
C ARG A 289 7.72 32.25 -12.83
N TYR A 290 6.94 31.21 -12.51
CA TYR A 290 6.47 30.95 -11.15
C TYR A 290 7.27 29.85 -10.47
N HIS A 291 7.72 28.85 -11.26
CA HIS A 291 8.42 27.67 -10.77
C HIS A 291 9.70 27.39 -11.52
N ILE A 292 10.63 26.78 -10.84
CA ILE A 292 11.79 26.11 -11.41
C ILE A 292 11.61 24.63 -11.13
N PHE A 293 11.69 23.80 -12.16
CA PHE A 293 11.29 22.41 -12.05
C PHE A 293 12.01 21.50 -13.04
N LEU A 294 12.03 20.21 -12.69
CA LEU A 294 12.51 19.14 -13.55
C LEU A 294 11.33 18.56 -14.36
N PHE A 295 11.25 18.90 -15.63
CA PHE A 295 10.13 18.49 -16.49
C PHE A 295 9.97 16.96 -16.59
N LYS A 296 11.08 16.21 -16.63
CA LYS A 296 11.06 14.75 -16.75
C LYS A 296 10.36 14.06 -15.57
N LEU A 297 10.32 14.72 -14.41
CA LEU A 297 9.64 14.18 -13.22
C LEU A 297 8.11 14.22 -13.30
N PHE A 298 7.54 14.92 -14.28
CA PHE A 298 6.08 14.98 -14.49
C PHE A 298 5.57 13.89 -15.44
N LYS A 299 6.47 13.04 -15.94
CA LYS A 299 6.07 11.84 -16.69
C LYS A 299 5.36 10.84 -15.79
N PRO A 300 4.37 10.08 -16.30
CA PRO A 300 3.56 9.14 -15.51
C PRO A 300 4.41 8.18 -14.66
N GLU A 301 5.41 7.57 -15.26
CA GLU A 301 6.29 6.62 -14.58
C GLU A 301 7.06 7.26 -13.40
N SER A 302 7.60 8.47 -13.62
CA SER A 302 8.32 9.21 -12.57
C SER A 302 7.39 9.65 -11.44
N VAL A 303 6.16 10.08 -11.77
CA VAL A 303 5.14 10.44 -10.76
C VAL A 303 4.74 9.21 -9.96
N SER A 304 4.42 8.09 -10.61
CA SER A 304 4.03 6.85 -9.95
C SER A 304 5.10 6.37 -8.98
N LEU A 305 6.35 6.28 -9.44
CA LEU A 305 7.46 5.84 -8.57
C LEU A 305 7.69 6.79 -7.41
N ARG A 306 7.74 8.13 -7.65
CA ARG A 306 7.95 9.12 -6.57
C ARG A 306 6.86 9.10 -5.53
N THR A 307 5.60 9.03 -5.96
CA THR A 307 4.44 9.00 -5.05
C THR A 307 4.41 7.72 -4.24
N LEU A 308 4.77 6.59 -4.83
CA LEU A 308 4.90 5.31 -4.15
C LEU A 308 5.99 5.37 -3.07
N LEU A 309 7.20 5.80 -3.43
CA LEU A 309 8.31 5.92 -2.49
C LEU A 309 8.02 6.94 -1.37
N TRP A 310 7.39 8.07 -1.71
CA TRP A 310 7.00 9.09 -0.74
C TRP A 310 5.94 8.58 0.25
N LYS A 311 4.93 7.84 -0.24
CA LYS A 311 3.92 7.19 0.61
C LYS A 311 4.55 6.15 1.54
N ASN A 312 5.45 5.32 1.01
CA ASN A 312 6.19 4.34 1.80
C ASN A 312 6.95 5.00 2.95
N PHE A 313 7.63 6.12 2.66
CA PHE A 313 8.41 6.87 3.67
C PHE A 313 7.52 7.53 4.73
N ASN A 314 6.40 8.15 4.33
CA ASN A 314 5.53 8.91 5.23
C ASN A 314 4.50 8.07 6.00
N GLN A 315 4.30 6.81 5.69
CA GLN A 315 3.42 5.80 6.32
C GLN A 315 1.96 6.23 6.63
N LYS A 316 1.69 7.52 6.80
CA LYS A 316 0.38 8.07 7.20
C LYS A 316 -0.56 8.41 6.05
N ASN A 317 -0.12 8.22 4.81
CA ASN A 317 -0.80 8.74 3.62
C ASN A 317 -1.01 7.66 2.54
N PHE A 318 -1.27 6.42 2.94
CA PHE A 318 -1.41 5.28 2.01
C PHE A 318 -2.61 5.42 1.05
N GLU A 319 -3.67 6.10 1.48
CA GLU A 319 -4.90 6.30 0.69
C GLU A 319 -4.74 7.34 -0.42
N LEU A 320 -3.66 8.14 -0.41
CA LEU A 320 -3.44 9.16 -1.41
C LEU A 320 -3.14 8.52 -2.77
N THR A 321 -3.93 8.88 -3.77
CA THR A 321 -3.72 8.47 -5.16
C THR A 321 -3.31 9.65 -6.02
N PRO A 322 -2.33 9.49 -6.95
CA PRO A 322 -2.02 10.55 -7.89
C PRO A 322 -3.24 10.84 -8.78
N PRO A 323 -3.40 12.09 -9.25
CA PRO A 323 -4.44 12.42 -10.21
C PRO A 323 -4.30 11.60 -11.49
N THR A 324 -5.43 11.37 -12.16
CA THR A 324 -5.44 10.68 -13.46
C THR A 324 -4.52 11.41 -14.44
N PHE A 325 -3.65 10.66 -15.11
CA PHE A 325 -2.73 11.23 -16.08
C PHE A 325 -3.48 11.86 -17.25
N GLY A 326 -2.98 13.01 -17.70
CA GLY A 326 -3.62 13.81 -18.76
C GLY A 326 -4.45 14.99 -18.25
N LEU A 327 -4.83 15.00 -16.97
CA LEU A 327 -5.51 16.15 -16.38
C LEU A 327 -4.54 17.31 -16.15
N ASN A 328 -4.95 18.51 -16.52
CA ASN A 328 -4.16 19.75 -16.39
C ASN A 328 -4.69 20.66 -15.28
N PHE A 329 -5.99 20.55 -14.98
CA PHE A 329 -6.72 21.36 -14.02
C PHE A 329 -7.64 20.48 -13.19
N LEU A 330 -7.66 20.68 -11.87
CA LEU A 330 -8.46 19.93 -10.94
C LEU A 330 -9.13 20.85 -9.94
N ASP A 331 -10.40 20.57 -9.65
CA ASP A 331 -11.14 21.20 -8.56
C ASP A 331 -10.75 20.55 -7.23
N ASP A 332 -10.42 21.35 -6.21
CA ASP A 332 -10.02 20.85 -4.88
C ASP A 332 -11.22 20.78 -3.92
N LYS A 333 -12.26 20.06 -4.31
CA LYS A 333 -13.43 19.82 -3.47
C LYS A 333 -13.08 19.00 -2.22
N ASP A 334 -12.10 18.11 -2.34
CA ASP A 334 -11.74 17.10 -1.33
C ASP A 334 -10.59 17.54 -0.41
N LYS A 335 -10.14 18.80 -0.47
CA LYS A 335 -9.01 19.34 0.31
C LYS A 335 -7.77 18.45 0.26
N ARG A 336 -7.32 18.11 -0.94
CA ARG A 336 -6.21 17.21 -1.17
C ARG A 336 -4.91 17.68 -0.51
N ASN A 337 -4.05 16.72 -0.17
CA ASN A 337 -2.75 17.02 0.44
C ASN A 337 -1.86 17.82 -0.53
N LYS A 338 -1.60 19.09 -0.20
CA LYS A 338 -0.84 20.02 -1.05
C LYS A 338 0.58 19.56 -1.35
N LYS A 339 1.26 18.95 -0.38
CA LYS A 339 2.63 18.42 -0.56
C LYS A 339 2.63 17.25 -1.54
N PHE A 340 1.65 16.36 -1.40
CA PHE A 340 1.50 15.23 -2.32
C PHE A 340 1.14 15.70 -3.74
N MET A 341 0.24 16.66 -3.88
CA MET A 341 -0.12 17.23 -5.19
C MET A 341 1.06 17.94 -5.85
N LEU A 342 1.89 18.65 -5.08
CA LEU A 342 3.11 19.26 -5.61
C LEU A 342 4.09 18.19 -6.12
N LEU A 343 4.21 17.06 -5.41
CA LEU A 343 4.98 15.90 -5.86
C LEU A 343 4.44 15.34 -7.19
N CYS A 344 3.12 15.36 -7.39
CA CYS A 344 2.48 14.99 -8.65
C CYS A 344 2.65 16.05 -9.76
N GLY A 345 3.25 17.20 -9.46
CA GLY A 345 3.48 18.29 -10.41
C GLY A 345 2.34 19.31 -10.49
N PHE A 346 1.49 19.40 -9.46
CA PHE A 346 0.38 20.35 -9.40
C PHE A 346 0.61 21.42 -8.33
N GLU A 347 0.43 22.69 -8.70
CA GLU A 347 0.40 23.82 -7.76
C GLU A 347 -1.01 24.09 -7.30
N ASN A 348 -1.16 24.43 -6.01
CA ASN A 348 -2.45 24.75 -5.40
C ASN A 348 -2.80 26.24 -5.51
N PHE A 349 -4.00 26.52 -5.98
CA PHE A 349 -4.62 27.85 -6.01
C PHE A 349 -5.93 27.84 -5.23
N ASP A 350 -5.86 27.81 -3.92
CA ASP A 350 -6.97 27.66 -2.97
C ASP A 350 -7.84 26.42 -3.27
N ASN A 351 -8.84 26.58 -4.17
CA ASN A 351 -9.81 25.54 -4.51
C ASN A 351 -9.46 24.78 -5.79
N TYR A 352 -8.29 25.05 -6.38
CA TYR A 352 -7.88 24.44 -7.66
C TYR A 352 -6.44 23.93 -7.57
N PHE A 353 -6.18 22.88 -8.32
CA PHE A 353 -4.82 22.44 -8.63
C PHE A 353 -4.59 22.58 -10.13
N VAL A 354 -3.46 23.17 -10.49
CA VAL A 354 -3.05 23.34 -11.89
C VAL A 354 -1.67 22.71 -12.08
N ARG A 355 -1.52 21.96 -13.16
CA ARG A 355 -0.25 21.32 -13.49
C ARG A 355 0.79 22.38 -13.82
N ILE A 356 1.96 22.31 -13.19
CA ILE A 356 2.99 23.36 -13.20
C ILE A 356 3.51 23.65 -14.62
N ASP A 357 3.76 22.61 -15.41
CA ASP A 357 4.24 22.80 -16.79
C ASP A 357 3.19 23.47 -17.69
N ILE A 358 1.91 23.24 -17.45
CA ILE A 358 0.79 23.88 -18.16
C ILE A 358 0.62 25.32 -17.70
N LEU A 359 0.77 25.57 -16.40
CA LEU A 359 0.75 26.94 -15.86
C LEU A 359 1.84 27.81 -16.49
N GLU A 360 3.05 27.27 -16.63
CA GLU A 360 4.17 27.99 -17.24
C GLU A 360 3.97 28.18 -18.76
N ARG A 361 3.32 27.24 -19.46
CA ARG A 361 2.93 27.43 -20.86
C ARG A 361 1.86 28.52 -21.04
N LEU A 362 0.85 28.52 -20.15
CA LEU A 362 -0.15 29.58 -20.13
C LEU A 362 0.52 30.95 -19.98
N PHE A 363 1.50 31.06 -19.08
CA PHE A 363 2.23 32.29 -18.89
C PHE A 363 2.99 32.73 -20.15
N VAL A 364 3.61 31.80 -20.89
CA VAL A 364 4.26 32.10 -22.18
C VAL A 364 3.22 32.59 -23.21
N GLN A 365 2.04 31.99 -23.27
CA GLN A 365 0.95 32.49 -24.13
C GLN A 365 0.51 33.90 -23.75
N ILE A 366 0.40 34.17 -22.44
CA ILE A 366 0.05 35.50 -21.93
C ILE A 366 1.07 36.58 -22.35
N ILE A 367 2.37 36.25 -22.28
CA ILE A 367 3.44 37.19 -22.69
C ILE A 367 3.45 37.42 -24.21
N ASN A 368 3.24 36.35 -24.97
CA ASN A 368 3.29 36.39 -26.43
C ASN A 368 2.01 36.99 -27.05
N SER A 369 0.91 37.06 -26.28
CA SER A 369 -0.27 37.78 -26.71
C SER A 369 0.06 39.29 -26.69
N ASN A 370 -0.10 39.95 -27.85
CA ASN A 370 0.14 41.38 -27.95
C ASN A 370 -0.87 42.15 -27.07
N PRO A 371 -0.42 42.77 -25.97
CA PRO A 371 -1.32 43.56 -25.13
C PRO A 371 -1.72 44.85 -25.86
N ASP A 372 -2.96 45.22 -25.68
CA ASP A 372 -3.44 46.55 -26.12
C ASP A 372 -2.63 47.68 -25.49
N LYS A 373 -2.75 48.93 -26.02
CA LYS A 373 -2.09 50.14 -25.50
C LYS A 373 -2.23 50.31 -23.98
N ASN A 374 -3.29 49.71 -23.38
CA ASN A 374 -3.56 49.69 -21.94
C ASN A 374 -2.95 48.50 -21.18
N ARG A 375 -2.12 47.65 -21.82
CA ARG A 375 -1.58 46.41 -21.30
C ARG A 375 -2.66 45.40 -20.86
N GLU A 376 -3.79 45.40 -21.55
CA GLU A 376 -4.89 44.46 -21.38
C GLU A 376 -4.72 43.31 -22.36
N ILE A 377 -4.95 42.12 -21.90
CA ILE A 377 -4.78 40.88 -22.65
C ILE A 377 -6.16 40.24 -22.81
N LYS A 378 -6.56 39.96 -24.05
CA LYS A 378 -7.81 39.29 -24.35
C LYS A 378 -7.71 37.81 -24.05
N LEU A 379 -8.71 37.23 -23.36
CA LEU A 379 -8.85 35.82 -23.20
C LEU A 379 -9.16 35.12 -24.53
N ILE A 380 -8.30 34.26 -24.99
CA ILE A 380 -8.50 33.46 -26.20
C ILE A 380 -8.87 32.02 -25.85
N PRO A 381 -9.64 31.33 -26.72
CA PRO A 381 -10.06 29.93 -26.46
C PRO A 381 -8.92 28.97 -26.22
N GLU A 382 -7.77 29.21 -26.84
CA GLU A 382 -6.55 28.37 -26.70
C GLU A 382 -6.03 28.32 -25.25
N MET A 383 -6.20 29.41 -24.48
CA MET A 383 -5.82 29.48 -23.07
C MET A 383 -6.71 28.57 -22.22
N LEU A 384 -8.01 28.48 -22.52
CA LEU A 384 -8.97 27.61 -21.87
C LEU A 384 -8.71 26.16 -22.22
N ASN A 385 -8.46 25.88 -23.50
CA ASN A 385 -8.15 24.54 -23.99
C ASN A 385 -6.85 24.00 -23.40
N LEU A 386 -5.82 24.85 -23.24
CA LEU A 386 -4.55 24.47 -22.62
C LEU A 386 -4.74 24.02 -21.17
N LEU A 387 -5.56 24.74 -20.42
CA LEU A 387 -5.86 24.39 -19.02
C LEU A 387 -6.89 23.27 -18.90
N GLY A 388 -7.81 23.14 -19.85
CA GLY A 388 -8.96 22.24 -19.76
C GLY A 388 -9.98 22.68 -18.70
N CYS A 389 -10.22 24.01 -18.58
CA CYS A 389 -11.12 24.57 -17.57
C CYS A 389 -12.18 25.49 -18.17
N SER A 390 -13.26 25.75 -17.41
CA SER A 390 -14.31 26.67 -17.76
C SER A 390 -13.82 28.13 -17.69
N LYS A 391 -14.51 29.03 -18.39
CA LYS A 391 -14.26 30.49 -18.31
C LYS A 391 -14.32 31.01 -16.86
N GLU A 392 -15.23 30.51 -16.06
CA GLU A 392 -15.37 30.91 -14.66
C GLU A 392 -14.19 30.45 -13.79
N SER A 393 -13.75 29.20 -13.97
CA SER A 393 -12.58 28.64 -13.27
C SER A 393 -11.32 29.42 -13.67
N PHE A 394 -11.18 29.74 -14.97
CA PHE A 394 -10.09 30.57 -15.45
C PHE A 394 -10.08 31.96 -14.80
N LYS A 395 -11.25 32.67 -14.75
CA LYS A 395 -11.35 33.96 -14.07
C LYS A 395 -10.88 33.89 -12.62
N LYS A 396 -11.29 32.88 -11.88
CA LYS A 396 -10.88 32.67 -10.50
C LYS A 396 -9.38 32.41 -10.37
N LEU A 397 -8.82 31.57 -11.25
CA LEU A 397 -7.38 31.26 -11.28
C LEU A 397 -6.55 32.56 -11.55
N ILE A 398 -6.88 33.30 -12.58
CA ILE A 398 -6.16 34.51 -12.98
C ILE A 398 -6.22 35.61 -11.91
N LYS A 399 -7.36 35.77 -11.20
CA LYS A 399 -7.45 36.64 -10.02
C LYS A 399 -6.44 36.27 -8.94
N LYS A 400 -6.27 34.96 -8.69
CA LYS A 400 -5.28 34.44 -7.70
C LYS A 400 -3.84 34.67 -8.16
N MET A 401 -3.60 34.73 -9.46
CA MET A 401 -2.28 35.04 -10.05
C MET A 401 -2.01 36.56 -10.12
N ASN A 402 -2.79 37.39 -9.41
CA ASN A 402 -2.68 38.83 -9.33
C ASN A 402 -2.98 39.56 -10.65
N TYR A 403 -3.94 39.05 -11.41
CA TYR A 403 -4.51 39.80 -12.56
C TYR A 403 -5.87 40.37 -12.20
N LYS A 404 -6.16 41.59 -12.66
CA LYS A 404 -7.49 42.18 -12.65
C LYS A 404 -8.22 41.78 -13.92
N ILE A 405 -9.49 41.40 -13.79
CA ILE A 405 -10.34 41.01 -14.90
C ILE A 405 -11.22 42.21 -15.26
N LEU A 406 -11.36 42.45 -16.54
CA LEU A 406 -12.19 43.47 -17.15
C LEU A 406 -13.09 42.80 -18.20
N GLU A 407 -14.38 43.05 -18.15
CA GLU A 407 -15.33 42.56 -19.13
C GLU A 407 -15.75 43.74 -20.04
N LYS A 408 -15.48 43.60 -21.34
CA LYS A 408 -15.80 44.61 -22.37
C LYS A 408 -16.45 43.90 -23.56
N ASN A 409 -17.61 44.39 -24.01
CA ASN A 409 -18.29 43.92 -25.24
C ASN A 409 -18.41 42.39 -25.31
N ASN A 410 -18.83 41.72 -24.24
CA ASN A 410 -18.91 40.26 -24.10
C ASN A 410 -17.55 39.49 -24.11
N ASP A 411 -16.44 40.18 -24.25
CA ASP A 411 -15.10 39.66 -24.21
C ASP A 411 -14.47 39.84 -22.82
N ILE A 412 -13.63 38.89 -22.40
CA ILE A 412 -12.91 38.95 -21.14
C ILE A 412 -11.50 39.44 -21.42
N TYR A 413 -11.10 40.45 -20.71
CA TYR A 413 -9.73 40.99 -20.71
C TYR A 413 -9.15 40.86 -19.31
N PHE A 414 -7.84 40.71 -19.19
CA PHE A 414 -7.16 40.69 -17.90
C PHE A 414 -5.84 41.47 -17.96
N LYS A 415 -5.49 42.14 -16.87
CA LYS A 415 -4.29 42.96 -16.73
C LYS A 415 -3.55 42.61 -15.47
N TYR A 416 -2.23 42.46 -15.55
CA TYR A 416 -1.40 42.20 -14.38
C TYR A 416 -1.44 43.39 -13.40
N SER A 417 -1.78 43.09 -12.15
CA SER A 417 -1.87 44.06 -11.06
C SER A 417 -1.15 43.50 -9.81
N PRO A 418 0.17 43.69 -9.72
CA PRO A 418 0.92 43.14 -8.59
C PRO A 418 0.39 43.70 -7.26
N LYS A 419 0.23 42.85 -6.25
CA LYS A 419 -0.02 43.30 -4.88
C LYS A 419 1.16 44.17 -4.46
N LYS A 420 0.89 45.40 -3.98
CA LYS A 420 1.95 46.18 -3.33
C LYS A 420 2.57 45.35 -2.23
N GLN A 421 3.83 45.03 -2.36
CA GLN A 421 4.56 44.43 -1.27
C GLN A 421 4.54 45.45 -0.14
N ILE A 422 3.80 45.16 0.93
CA ILE A 422 3.97 45.87 2.18
C ILE A 422 5.37 45.45 2.62
N LYS A 423 6.37 46.31 2.42
CA LYS A 423 7.67 46.17 3.04
C LYS A 423 7.37 46.10 4.53
N LYS A 424 7.47 44.91 5.09
CA LYS A 424 7.56 44.77 6.54
C LYS A 424 8.81 45.56 6.94
N THR A 425 8.62 46.80 7.29
CA THR A 425 9.63 47.54 8.03
C THR A 425 9.78 46.78 9.33
N PHE A 426 10.84 45.98 9.40
CA PHE A 426 11.30 45.48 10.68
C PHE A 426 11.56 46.73 11.53
N LYS A 427 10.66 47.00 12.50
CA LYS A 427 10.96 47.91 13.56
C LYS A 427 12.29 47.44 14.12
N LYS A 428 13.34 48.28 14.00
CA LYS A 428 14.57 48.04 14.75
C LYS A 428 14.14 47.85 16.19
N ILE A 429 14.25 46.61 16.66
CA ILE A 429 14.07 46.31 18.07
C ILE A 429 15.25 47.01 18.70
N ASP A 430 14.97 48.05 19.51
CA ASP A 430 15.97 48.74 20.30
C ASP A 430 16.72 47.67 21.11
N SER A 431 18.01 47.52 20.80
CA SER A 431 18.87 46.54 21.40
C SER A 431 19.20 46.84 22.89
N SER A 432 18.55 47.89 23.45
CA SER A 432 18.70 48.28 24.85
C SER A 432 18.14 47.28 25.85
N ASN A 433 17.13 46.44 25.46
CA ASN A 433 16.49 45.44 26.33
C ASN A 433 16.72 44.00 25.89
N SER A 434 17.74 43.68 25.14
CA SER A 434 18.05 42.32 24.75
C SER A 434 18.74 41.58 25.90
N PRO A 435 18.28 40.39 26.30
CA PRO A 435 18.97 39.57 27.30
C PRO A 435 20.40 39.16 26.89
N PHE A 436 20.75 39.33 25.62
CA PHE A 436 22.09 39.06 25.06
C PHE A 436 23.06 40.25 25.13
N LYS A 437 22.69 41.36 25.77
CA LYS A 437 23.58 42.54 25.95
C LYS A 437 24.86 42.17 26.71
N VAL A 438 24.78 41.17 27.59
CA VAL A 438 25.91 40.69 28.42
C VAL A 438 26.99 40.04 27.53
N LEU A 439 26.65 39.47 26.38
CA LEU A 439 27.61 38.83 25.48
C LEU A 439 28.48 39.84 24.69
N LYS A 440 28.09 41.11 24.63
CA LYS A 440 28.88 42.15 23.98
C LYS A 440 30.14 42.53 24.77
N ASN A 441 30.18 42.20 26.06
CA ASN A 441 31.29 42.50 26.96
C ASN A 441 32.26 41.32 27.16
N LEU A 442 32.04 40.20 26.49
CA LEU A 442 32.98 39.08 26.45
C LEU A 442 33.97 39.31 25.31
N ASN A 443 35.12 39.93 25.64
CA ASN A 443 36.28 39.91 24.78
C ASN A 443 36.78 38.47 24.71
N LEU A 444 36.54 37.83 23.58
CA LEU A 444 37.20 36.59 23.20
C LEU A 444 38.55 36.99 22.60
N SER A 445 39.57 37.01 23.48
CA SER A 445 40.98 37.04 23.10
C SER A 445 41.41 35.67 22.57
#